data_a6b73125fdd39384d2cc87d5bb579310
#
_entry.id   a6b73125fdd39384d2cc87d5bb579310
#
_cell.length_a   1.000
_cell.length_b   1.000
_cell.length_c   1.000
_cell.angle_alpha   90.00
_cell.angle_beta   90.00
_cell.angle_gamma   90.00
#
_symmetry.space_group_name_H-M   'P 1'
#
loop_
_entity.id
_entity.type
_entity.pdbx_description
1 polymer ?
#
loop_
_entity_poly.entity_id
_entity_poly.type
_entity_poly.pdbx_seq_one_letter_code
_entity_poly.pdbx_strand_id
1 'polypeptide(L)'
;MTETPWSAAPPPRPPHEGHGGGRYPRPGAPDVPQVPGVPGVPAPHRTPGVAPGPLTATVPAPTAVPAPEEPQAPAAAPRKPGRDRYLDLLRSIALVRVVLYHIFGWAWLTVLFPSMGVMFALAGSLMARSLSRPAMGVIRGRVRRLLPPMWVFGALLLAMFVYAGWNPGRSEGAWGWAALLNYLVPVGAPPYPWSVGDASGLLEQTWAVQAAGPLWYLRAYLWFVLASPLLLWAFRRAPWPTMLAPLGLTAVVGTGLVQIPGELGNSVTDFAVYAGCWTLGFAHQQGLLREIPRYLAVSLASLVMAFGLWWASGHLGPDGWDLNDIPLAQATWSFGFVTILLLYSPSWQTLPGRLARWDPLITLSNNRAVTIYLWHNLLILATVPLIDLLYRLPFMDDARWGNALSTTYSLWMFVLVWPLIGLMVVAVGWVEDLAARRPPRLWPDGTKRGAATSGASHRK
;
A
#
# COMPACT_ATOMS: atom_id res chain seq x y z
N MET A 1 -15.32 29.24 12.30
CA MET A 1 -16.32 28.28 11.80
C MET A 1 -15.65 27.62 10.61
N THR A 2 -15.06 26.48 10.81
CA THR A 2 -14.27 25.76 9.81
C THR A 2 -14.91 24.37 9.67
N GLU A 3 -15.73 24.24 8.63
CA GLU A 3 -16.23 22.94 8.22
C GLU A 3 -15.07 22.16 7.57
N THR A 4 -14.77 21.01 8.13
CA THR A 4 -13.85 20.05 7.52
C THR A 4 -14.55 19.37 6.34
N PRO A 5 -13.85 18.99 5.25
CA PRO A 5 -14.46 18.37 4.07
C PRO A 5 -15.15 17.02 4.32
N TRP A 6 -15.17 16.54 5.54
CA TRP A 6 -15.72 15.23 5.96
C TRP A 6 -16.96 15.32 6.84
N SER A 7 -17.55 16.50 7.05
CA SER A 7 -18.68 16.68 7.98
C SER A 7 -19.87 17.33 7.28
N ALA A 8 -20.48 16.60 6.36
CA ALA A 8 -21.87 16.85 5.97
C ALA A 8 -22.78 15.95 6.80
N ALA A 9 -23.56 16.55 7.70
CA ALA A 9 -24.59 15.83 8.46
C ALA A 9 -25.71 15.37 7.51
N PRO A 10 -26.25 14.14 7.68
CA PRO A 10 -27.36 13.67 6.86
C PRO A 10 -28.65 14.43 7.16
N PRO A 11 -29.53 14.62 6.16
CA PRO A 11 -30.82 15.29 6.34
C PRO A 11 -31.76 14.47 7.23
N PRO A 12 -32.74 15.13 7.93
CA PRO A 12 -33.67 14.47 8.84
C PRO A 12 -34.63 13.53 8.09
N ARG A 13 -34.87 12.34 8.67
CA ARG A 13 -35.79 11.33 8.15
C ARG A 13 -37.24 11.79 8.29
N PRO A 14 -38.12 11.48 7.32
CA PRO A 14 -39.56 11.69 7.46
C PRO A 14 -40.18 10.70 8.46
N PRO A 15 -41.32 11.03 9.07
CA PRO A 15 -41.94 10.21 10.09
C PRO A 15 -42.51 8.91 9.53
N HIS A 16 -42.33 7.80 10.24
CA HIS A 16 -42.90 6.48 9.94
C HIS A 16 -44.39 6.45 10.31
N GLU A 17 -45.20 6.21 9.33
CA GLU A 17 -46.60 5.73 9.54
C GLU A 17 -46.56 4.22 9.87
N GLY A 18 -47.23 3.87 10.95
CA GLY A 18 -47.39 2.50 11.39
C GLY A 18 -48.50 1.75 10.65
N HIS A 19 -48.21 0.52 10.27
CA HIS A 19 -49.24 -0.48 9.96
C HIS A 19 -48.83 -1.84 10.54
N GLY A 20 -49.60 -2.36 11.46
CA GLY A 20 -50.58 -3.43 11.33
C GLY A 20 -49.98 -4.83 11.33
N GLY A 21 -50.13 -5.57 12.46
CA GLY A 21 -49.66 -6.94 12.63
C GLY A 21 -50.31 -7.95 11.69
N GLY A 22 -49.50 -8.90 11.25
CA GLY A 22 -49.94 -10.12 10.58
C GLY A 22 -49.09 -11.29 11.03
N ARG A 23 -49.69 -12.20 11.83
CA ARG A 23 -49.08 -13.50 12.17
C ARG A 23 -49.10 -14.40 10.94
N TYR A 24 -47.95 -14.96 10.57
CA TYR A 24 -47.87 -16.09 9.64
C TYR A 24 -47.44 -17.37 10.36
N PRO A 25 -48.03 -18.55 9.98
CA PRO A 25 -47.75 -19.83 10.62
C PRO A 25 -46.44 -20.46 10.14
N ARG A 26 -45.80 -21.23 11.03
CA ARG A 26 -44.60 -22.02 10.75
C ARG A 26 -44.93 -23.19 9.79
N PRO A 27 -44.11 -23.45 8.77
CA PRO A 27 -44.14 -24.72 8.05
C PRO A 27 -43.29 -25.76 8.78
N GLY A 28 -43.78 -27.03 8.75
CA GLY A 28 -43.20 -28.18 9.38
C GLY A 28 -41.90 -28.64 8.70
N ALA A 29 -41.08 -29.38 9.45
CA ALA A 29 -39.87 -30.01 9.01
C ALA A 29 -40.14 -31.16 8.00
N PRO A 30 -39.34 -31.31 6.96
CA PRO A 30 -39.42 -32.50 6.09
C PRO A 30 -38.58 -33.66 6.66
N ASP A 31 -39.14 -34.87 6.50
CA ASP A 31 -38.59 -36.17 6.84
C ASP A 31 -37.26 -36.44 6.13
N VAL A 32 -36.32 -37.07 6.86
CA VAL A 32 -35.04 -37.57 6.35
C VAL A 32 -35.24 -38.99 5.81
N PRO A 33 -34.90 -39.29 4.55
CA PRO A 33 -34.92 -40.68 4.05
C PRO A 33 -33.69 -41.44 4.58
N GLN A 34 -33.93 -42.64 5.10
CA GLN A 34 -32.91 -43.64 5.46
C GLN A 34 -32.27 -44.22 4.20
N VAL A 35 -30.94 -44.27 4.16
CA VAL A 35 -30.13 -44.93 3.11
C VAL A 35 -29.82 -46.35 3.53
N PRO A 36 -29.98 -47.39 2.63
CA PRO A 36 -29.70 -48.77 2.93
C PRO A 36 -28.20 -49.07 2.97
N GLY A 37 -27.83 -50.08 3.78
CA GLY A 37 -26.47 -50.49 4.13
C GLY A 37 -25.61 -50.99 2.95
N VAL A 38 -24.31 -50.70 3.05
CA VAL A 38 -23.25 -51.18 2.17
C VAL A 38 -22.67 -52.46 2.77
N PRO A 39 -22.41 -53.53 1.97
CA PRO A 39 -21.85 -54.80 2.44
C PRO A 39 -20.34 -54.71 2.74
N GLY A 40 -19.91 -55.57 3.68
CA GLY A 40 -18.57 -55.58 4.26
C GLY A 40 -17.45 -55.96 3.30
N VAL A 41 -16.27 -55.42 3.61
CA VAL A 41 -14.97 -55.76 3.00
C VAL A 41 -14.39 -56.98 3.67
N PRO A 42 -13.89 -58.02 2.90
CA PRO A 42 -13.26 -59.21 3.49
C PRO A 42 -11.81 -58.97 3.92
N ALA A 43 -11.42 -59.66 5.00
CA ALA A 43 -10.08 -59.64 5.57
C ALA A 43 -9.04 -60.37 4.69
N PRO A 44 -7.75 -60.05 4.77
CA PRO A 44 -6.71 -60.69 3.97
C PRO A 44 -6.33 -62.09 4.49
N HIS A 45 -6.25 -63.06 3.55
CA HIS A 45 -5.83 -64.39 3.80
C HIS A 45 -4.34 -64.55 4.12
N ARG A 46 -4.02 -65.34 5.17
CA ARG A 46 -2.68 -65.87 5.46
C ARG A 46 -2.32 -66.96 4.49
N THR A 47 -1.15 -66.89 3.82
CA THR A 47 -0.54 -67.93 3.04
C THR A 47 0.34 -68.86 3.91
N PRO A 48 0.37 -70.16 3.68
CA PRO A 48 1.14 -71.14 4.47
C PRO A 48 2.61 -71.21 4.07
N GLY A 49 3.47 -71.56 5.02
CA GLY A 49 4.92 -71.65 4.89
C GLY A 49 5.44 -72.68 3.90
N VAL A 50 6.57 -72.35 3.31
CA VAL A 50 7.38 -73.27 2.45
C VAL A 50 8.61 -73.76 3.25
N ALA A 51 8.87 -75.01 3.20
CA ALA A 51 9.97 -75.74 3.85
C ALA A 51 11.35 -75.41 3.21
N PRO A 52 12.47 -75.65 3.95
CA PRO A 52 13.83 -75.28 3.48
C PRO A 52 14.42 -76.31 2.54
N GLY A 53 14.96 -75.89 1.41
CA GLY A 53 15.76 -76.69 0.48
C GLY A 53 17.27 -76.59 0.75
N PRO A 54 18.12 -77.46 0.16
CA PRO A 54 19.49 -77.69 0.63
C PRO A 54 20.51 -76.62 0.28
N LEU A 55 21.50 -76.47 1.19
CA LEU A 55 22.64 -75.56 1.13
C LEU A 55 23.58 -75.95 -0.04
N THR A 56 23.75 -75.11 -1.03
CA THR A 56 24.88 -75.09 -1.95
C THR A 56 25.84 -73.93 -1.52
N ALA A 57 27.08 -74.34 -1.21
CA ALA A 57 28.13 -73.42 -0.84
C ALA A 57 28.58 -72.57 -2.05
N THR A 58 28.34 -71.32 -2.00
CA THR A 58 28.85 -70.29 -2.98
C THR A 58 30.11 -69.71 -2.43
N VAL A 59 31.20 -69.75 -3.18
CA VAL A 59 32.51 -69.15 -2.92
C VAL A 59 32.35 -67.59 -2.86
N PRO A 60 32.88 -66.88 -1.85
CA PRO A 60 32.78 -65.44 -1.81
C PRO A 60 33.66 -64.79 -2.91
N ALA A 61 33.04 -63.93 -3.70
CA ALA A 61 33.71 -63.04 -4.65
C ALA A 61 34.61 -62.05 -3.89
N PRO A 62 35.73 -61.60 -4.48
CA PRO A 62 36.61 -60.63 -3.84
C PRO A 62 35.89 -59.32 -3.62
N THR A 63 36.00 -58.81 -2.39
CA THR A 63 35.46 -57.53 -1.94
C THR A 63 36.04 -56.38 -2.79
N ALA A 64 35.23 -55.75 -3.61
CA ALA A 64 35.65 -54.54 -4.32
C ALA A 64 35.99 -53.45 -3.29
N VAL A 65 37.20 -52.93 -3.37
CA VAL A 65 37.66 -51.79 -2.60
C VAL A 65 36.77 -50.60 -3.00
N PRO A 66 36.12 -49.87 -2.08
CA PRO A 66 35.36 -48.69 -2.43
C PRO A 66 36.29 -47.68 -3.08
N ALA A 67 35.91 -47.16 -4.24
CA ALA A 67 36.61 -46.02 -4.87
C ALA A 67 36.62 -44.84 -3.91
N PRO A 68 37.69 -44.04 -3.87
CA PRO A 68 37.75 -42.82 -3.03
C PRO A 68 36.53 -41.95 -3.35
N GLU A 69 35.71 -41.63 -2.36
CA GLU A 69 34.64 -40.64 -2.50
C GLU A 69 35.29 -39.32 -2.96
N GLU A 70 34.95 -38.86 -4.16
CA GLU A 70 35.28 -37.48 -4.57
C GLU A 70 34.75 -36.51 -3.50
N PRO A 71 35.54 -35.51 -3.07
CA PRO A 71 35.09 -34.57 -2.09
C PRO A 71 33.82 -33.87 -2.61
N GLN A 72 32.67 -34.16 -2.00
CA GLN A 72 31.42 -33.48 -2.30
C GLN A 72 31.65 -31.99 -2.14
N ALA A 73 31.52 -31.22 -3.23
CA ALA A 73 31.62 -29.81 -3.21
C ALA A 73 30.69 -29.26 -2.10
N PRO A 74 31.16 -28.32 -1.25
CA PRO A 74 30.35 -27.80 -0.14
C PRO A 74 28.98 -27.39 -0.66
N ALA A 75 27.92 -27.94 -0.08
CA ALA A 75 26.56 -27.60 -0.43
C ALA A 75 26.44 -26.07 -0.45
N ALA A 76 26.10 -25.50 -1.61
CA ALA A 76 26.02 -24.06 -1.80
C ALA A 76 25.14 -23.46 -0.71
N ALA A 77 25.70 -22.60 0.12
CA ALA A 77 24.99 -21.95 1.22
C ALA A 77 23.66 -21.40 0.71
N PRO A 78 22.54 -21.56 1.43
CA PRO A 78 21.21 -21.18 0.96
C PRO A 78 21.27 -19.69 0.57
N ARG A 79 21.08 -19.40 -0.71
CA ARG A 79 21.09 -18.04 -1.24
C ARG A 79 20.04 -17.25 -0.49
N LYS A 80 20.44 -16.14 0.13
CA LYS A 80 19.49 -15.20 0.77
C LYS A 80 18.37 -14.91 -0.23
N PRO A 81 17.09 -15.09 0.16
CA PRO A 81 15.98 -14.83 -0.74
C PRO A 81 16.11 -13.43 -1.32
N GLY A 82 16.20 -13.35 -2.64
CA GLY A 82 16.36 -12.10 -3.38
C GLY A 82 15.19 -11.13 -3.15
N ARG A 83 15.33 -9.93 -3.64
CA ARG A 83 14.26 -8.92 -3.64
C ARG A 83 13.16 -9.38 -4.60
N ASP A 84 11.92 -9.40 -4.15
CA ASP A 84 10.78 -9.76 -4.99
C ASP A 84 10.44 -8.61 -5.96
N ARG A 85 10.61 -8.86 -7.26
CA ARG A 85 10.42 -7.86 -8.32
C ARG A 85 8.96 -7.60 -8.63
N TYR A 86 8.08 -8.53 -8.32
CA TYR A 86 6.64 -8.32 -8.46
C TYR A 86 6.14 -7.24 -7.47
N LEU A 87 6.55 -7.31 -6.21
CA LEU A 87 6.20 -6.31 -5.21
C LEU A 87 6.79 -4.94 -5.54
N ASP A 88 7.98 -4.91 -6.16
CA ASP A 88 8.58 -3.67 -6.64
C ASP A 88 7.77 -3.05 -7.80
N LEU A 89 7.29 -3.87 -8.73
CA LEU A 89 6.42 -3.44 -9.84
C LEU A 89 5.10 -2.86 -9.30
N LEU A 90 4.45 -3.56 -8.37
CA LEU A 90 3.20 -3.07 -7.77
C LEU A 90 3.36 -1.71 -7.11
N ARG A 91 4.47 -1.49 -6.41
CA ARG A 91 4.75 -0.19 -5.79
C ARG A 91 4.96 0.90 -6.85
N SER A 92 5.65 0.60 -7.94
CA SER A 92 5.84 1.55 -9.04
C SER A 92 4.51 1.91 -9.71
N ILE A 93 3.63 0.91 -9.95
CA ILE A 93 2.28 1.13 -10.47
C ILE A 93 1.46 2.00 -9.52
N ALA A 94 1.54 1.72 -8.21
CA ALA A 94 0.85 2.51 -7.20
C ALA A 94 1.28 3.99 -7.22
N LEU A 95 2.59 4.27 -7.36
CA LEU A 95 3.10 5.64 -7.45
C LEU A 95 2.61 6.35 -8.71
N VAL A 96 2.66 5.68 -9.88
CA VAL A 96 2.14 6.26 -11.14
C VAL A 96 0.64 6.54 -11.03
N ARG A 97 -0.12 5.61 -10.45
CA ARG A 97 -1.57 5.80 -10.25
C ARG A 97 -1.87 6.98 -9.32
N VAL A 98 -1.06 7.20 -8.27
CA VAL A 98 -1.21 8.36 -7.38
C VAL A 98 -1.04 9.67 -8.15
N VAL A 99 0.00 9.77 -9.00
CA VAL A 99 0.22 10.95 -9.84
C VAL A 99 -0.95 11.17 -10.81
N LEU A 100 -1.42 10.10 -11.48
CA LEU A 100 -2.60 10.16 -12.36
C LEU A 100 -3.84 10.68 -11.64
N TYR A 101 -4.10 10.18 -10.43
CA TYR A 101 -5.27 10.58 -9.64
C TYR A 101 -5.24 12.08 -9.32
N HIS A 102 -4.09 12.60 -8.88
CA HIS A 102 -3.96 14.02 -8.52
C HIS A 102 -3.96 14.99 -9.71
N ILE A 103 -3.68 14.49 -10.93
CA ILE A 103 -3.75 15.32 -12.15
C ILE A 103 -5.15 15.32 -12.75
N PHE A 104 -5.79 14.14 -12.84
CA PHE A 104 -7.03 13.98 -13.58
C PHE A 104 -8.28 13.98 -12.70
N GLY A 105 -8.16 13.81 -11.38
CA GLY A 105 -9.29 13.70 -10.46
C GLY A 105 -10.22 12.51 -10.74
N TRP A 106 -9.74 11.46 -11.44
CA TRP A 106 -10.58 10.34 -11.83
C TRP A 106 -10.93 9.45 -10.63
N ALA A 107 -12.11 9.65 -10.07
CA ALA A 107 -12.64 8.88 -8.94
C ALA A 107 -12.59 7.36 -9.18
N TRP A 108 -12.92 6.89 -10.39
CA TRP A 108 -12.90 5.46 -10.74
C TRP A 108 -11.53 4.79 -10.59
N LEU A 109 -10.44 5.56 -10.56
CA LEU A 109 -9.11 5.01 -10.28
C LEU A 109 -9.02 4.40 -8.89
N THR A 110 -9.81 4.85 -7.92
CA THR A 110 -9.85 4.29 -6.56
C THR A 110 -10.42 2.88 -6.57
N VAL A 111 -11.40 2.64 -7.44
CA VAL A 111 -11.99 1.32 -7.67
C VAL A 111 -11.05 0.43 -8.49
N LEU A 112 -10.48 0.94 -9.59
CA LEU A 112 -9.62 0.14 -10.47
C LEU A 112 -8.36 -0.37 -9.75
N PHE A 113 -7.71 0.48 -8.97
CA PHE A 113 -6.50 0.12 -8.25
C PHE A 113 -6.36 0.93 -6.94
N PRO A 114 -6.69 0.36 -5.79
CA PRO A 114 -6.61 1.03 -4.48
C PRO A 114 -5.16 1.17 -4.02
N SER A 115 -4.43 2.13 -4.59
CA SER A 115 -2.98 2.31 -4.43
C SER A 115 -2.53 2.36 -2.99
N MET A 116 -3.27 3.09 -2.13
CA MET A 116 -2.90 3.23 -0.72
C MET A 116 -2.99 1.89 0.01
N GLY A 117 -4.08 1.13 -0.18
CA GLY A 117 -4.23 -0.22 0.37
C GLY A 117 -3.09 -1.14 -0.07
N VAL A 118 -2.74 -1.12 -1.37
CA VAL A 118 -1.61 -1.89 -1.92
C VAL A 118 -0.29 -1.45 -1.27
N MET A 119 -0.01 -0.14 -1.20
CA MET A 119 1.24 0.37 -0.61
C MET A 119 1.39 0.00 0.87
N PHE A 120 0.31 0.09 1.66
CA PHE A 120 0.32 -0.32 3.06
C PHE A 120 0.51 -1.84 3.21
N ALA A 121 -0.11 -2.66 2.37
CA ALA A 121 0.09 -4.12 2.41
C ALA A 121 1.52 -4.52 2.06
N LEU A 122 2.12 -3.92 1.02
CA LEU A 122 3.51 -4.14 0.66
C LEU A 122 4.46 -3.71 1.79
N ALA A 123 4.18 -2.58 2.42
CA ALA A 123 4.96 -2.09 3.55
C ALA A 123 4.82 -3.01 4.78
N GLY A 124 3.61 -3.50 5.06
CA GLY A 124 3.33 -4.49 6.11
C GLY A 124 4.09 -5.79 5.91
N SER A 125 4.07 -6.34 4.68
CA SER A 125 4.84 -7.53 4.33
C SER A 125 6.35 -7.35 4.59
N LEU A 126 6.92 -6.23 4.15
CA LEU A 126 8.32 -5.90 4.40
C LEU A 126 8.60 -5.63 5.90
N MET A 127 7.62 -5.13 6.65
CA MET A 127 7.74 -4.90 8.08
C MET A 127 7.75 -6.22 8.85
N ALA A 128 6.83 -7.15 8.55
CA ALA A 128 6.79 -8.48 9.15
C ALA A 128 8.12 -9.22 8.93
N ARG A 129 8.65 -9.18 7.70
CA ARG A 129 9.98 -9.75 7.38
C ARG A 129 11.10 -9.08 8.17
N SER A 130 11.03 -7.77 8.38
CA SER A 130 12.07 -7.03 9.10
C SER A 130 12.06 -7.32 10.60
N LEU A 131 10.89 -7.58 11.19
CA LEU A 131 10.68 -7.87 12.62
C LEU A 131 11.13 -9.28 13.04
N SER A 132 11.81 -10.04 12.17
CA SER A 132 12.67 -11.16 12.58
C SER A 132 13.91 -10.69 13.36
N ARG A 133 14.22 -9.39 13.33
CA ARG A 133 15.29 -8.71 14.08
C ARG A 133 14.67 -7.91 15.24
N PRO A 134 15.49 -7.44 16.22
CA PRO A 134 14.99 -6.65 17.35
C PRO A 134 14.16 -5.43 16.88
N ALA A 135 12.94 -5.30 17.40
CA ALA A 135 11.93 -4.35 16.93
C ALA A 135 12.41 -2.90 16.98
N MET A 136 13.07 -2.48 18.07
CA MET A 136 13.57 -1.11 18.23
C MET A 136 14.57 -0.73 17.12
N GLY A 137 15.46 -1.65 16.75
CA GLY A 137 16.41 -1.44 15.65
C GLY A 137 15.70 -1.29 14.29
N VAL A 138 14.63 -2.06 14.06
CA VAL A 138 13.82 -1.99 12.85
C VAL A 138 13.08 -0.65 12.79
N ILE A 139 12.37 -0.27 13.85
CA ILE A 139 11.64 1.00 13.96
C ILE A 139 12.59 2.18 13.72
N ARG A 140 13.69 2.26 14.50
CA ARG A 140 14.70 3.33 14.35
C ARG A 140 15.24 3.41 12.91
N GLY A 141 15.45 2.25 12.27
CA GLY A 141 15.92 2.20 10.89
C GLY A 141 14.88 2.71 9.88
N ARG A 142 13.58 2.49 10.12
CA ARG A 142 12.49 3.00 9.28
C ARG A 142 12.30 4.50 9.46
N VAL A 143 12.19 4.95 10.71
CA VAL A 143 12.05 6.37 11.06
C VAL A 143 13.20 7.18 10.49
N ARG A 144 14.46 6.73 10.68
CA ARG A 144 15.62 7.42 10.11
C ARG A 144 15.59 7.55 8.59
N ARG A 145 14.99 6.60 7.85
CA ARG A 145 14.89 6.70 6.39
C ARG A 145 13.76 7.60 5.93
N LEU A 146 12.76 7.80 6.77
CA LEU A 146 11.57 8.60 6.47
C LEU A 146 11.80 10.09 6.76
N LEU A 147 12.36 10.41 7.94
CA LEU A 147 12.40 11.78 8.45
C LEU A 147 13.28 12.75 7.63
N PRO A 148 14.53 12.42 7.22
CA PRO A 148 15.35 13.40 6.51
C PRO A 148 14.75 13.86 5.16
N PRO A 149 14.23 12.98 4.28
CA PRO A 149 13.51 13.44 3.08
C PRO A 149 12.28 14.30 3.41
N MET A 150 11.54 13.95 4.47
CA MET A 150 10.40 14.73 4.93
C MET A 150 10.83 16.10 5.45
N TRP A 151 11.95 16.21 6.17
CA TRP A 151 12.45 17.50 6.68
C TRP A 151 12.85 18.44 5.56
N VAL A 152 13.51 17.92 4.51
CA VAL A 152 13.86 18.74 3.34
C VAL A 152 12.60 19.26 2.64
N PHE A 153 11.63 18.37 2.45
CA PHE A 153 10.34 18.76 1.86
C PHE A 153 9.57 19.74 2.75
N GLY A 154 9.42 19.44 4.04
CA GLY A 154 8.72 20.27 5.01
C GLY A 154 9.35 21.65 5.20
N ALA A 155 10.68 21.74 5.20
CA ALA A 155 11.39 23.02 5.29
C ALA A 155 11.07 23.92 4.08
N LEU A 156 11.04 23.33 2.87
CA LEU A 156 10.65 24.10 1.67
C LEU A 156 9.19 24.54 1.75
N LEU A 157 8.28 23.62 2.11
CA LEU A 157 6.86 23.97 2.26
C LEU A 157 6.64 25.10 3.25
N LEU A 158 7.25 25.00 4.45
CA LEU A 158 7.14 26.03 5.47
C LEU A 158 7.68 27.38 4.98
N ALA A 159 8.81 27.37 4.28
CA ALA A 159 9.35 28.60 3.68
C ALA A 159 8.39 29.21 2.66
N MET A 160 7.76 28.37 1.80
CA MET A 160 6.77 28.83 0.82
C MET A 160 5.51 29.37 1.50
N PHE A 161 5.01 28.71 2.55
CA PHE A 161 3.81 29.14 3.27
C PHE A 161 4.04 30.47 4.00
N VAL A 162 5.18 30.62 4.68
CA VAL A 162 5.54 31.87 5.35
C VAL A 162 5.71 33.00 4.33
N TYR A 163 6.36 32.72 3.18
CA TYR A 163 6.47 33.71 2.09
C TYR A 163 5.11 34.10 1.55
N ALA A 164 4.16 33.19 1.47
CA ALA A 164 2.77 33.46 1.07
C ALA A 164 1.92 34.12 2.19
N GLY A 165 2.52 34.47 3.32
CA GLY A 165 1.84 35.19 4.40
C GLY A 165 1.18 34.32 5.46
N TRP A 166 1.45 33.00 5.45
CA TRP A 166 0.91 32.09 6.47
C TRP A 166 1.54 32.34 7.84
N ASN A 167 0.67 32.39 8.85
CA ASN A 167 1.08 32.55 10.25
C ASN A 167 0.32 31.50 11.11
N PRO A 168 0.97 30.47 11.62
CA PRO A 168 0.34 29.42 12.42
C PRO A 168 -0.41 29.95 13.65
N GLY A 169 0.12 30.99 14.29
CA GLY A 169 -0.49 31.58 15.48
C GLY A 169 -1.80 32.33 15.21
N ARG A 170 -2.02 32.77 13.95
CA ARG A 170 -3.29 33.41 13.57
C ARG A 170 -4.39 32.44 13.24
N SER A 171 -4.04 31.28 12.64
CA SER A 171 -5.01 30.28 12.21
C SER A 171 -5.47 29.36 13.36
N GLU A 172 -4.58 29.01 14.28
CA GLU A 172 -4.85 27.99 15.32
C GLU A 172 -4.41 28.43 16.73
N GLY A 173 -4.10 29.71 16.92
CA GLY A 173 -3.62 30.26 18.20
C GLY A 173 -2.29 29.64 18.66
N ALA A 174 -2.08 29.51 19.96
CA ALA A 174 -0.83 28.97 20.50
C ALA A 174 -0.56 27.51 20.08
N TRP A 175 -1.60 26.73 19.83
CA TRP A 175 -1.49 25.33 19.39
C TRP A 175 -0.96 25.21 17.96
N GLY A 176 -1.17 26.21 17.11
CA GLY A 176 -0.63 26.23 15.74
C GLY A 176 0.89 26.18 15.71
N TRP A 177 1.57 26.85 16.65
CA TRP A 177 3.03 26.77 16.79
C TRP A 177 3.49 25.39 17.27
N ALA A 178 2.77 24.79 18.21
CA ALA A 178 3.07 23.43 18.69
C ALA A 178 2.84 22.39 17.59
N ALA A 179 1.83 22.56 16.76
CA ALA A 179 1.53 21.67 15.65
C ALA A 179 2.63 21.61 14.57
N LEU A 180 3.49 22.66 14.47
CA LEU A 180 4.68 22.62 13.61
C LEU A 180 5.64 21.48 13.95
N LEU A 181 5.62 20.96 15.19
CA LEU A 181 6.41 19.79 15.56
C LEU A 181 6.06 18.56 14.70
N ASN A 182 4.86 18.52 14.11
CA ASN A 182 4.46 17.45 13.20
C ASN A 182 5.21 17.49 11.85
N TYR A 183 5.83 18.62 11.49
CA TYR A 183 6.80 18.66 10.38
C TYR A 183 8.16 18.07 10.75
N LEU A 184 8.46 17.93 12.03
CA LEU A 184 9.68 17.25 12.50
C LEU A 184 9.45 15.76 12.72
N VAL A 185 8.34 15.42 13.39
CA VAL A 185 7.93 14.02 13.64
C VAL A 185 6.42 13.91 13.35
N PRO A 186 6.00 13.26 12.27
CA PRO A 186 4.60 13.23 11.85
C PRO A 186 3.78 12.25 12.70
N VAL A 187 3.55 12.58 13.96
CA VAL A 187 2.68 11.83 14.87
C VAL A 187 1.24 12.32 14.76
N GLY A 188 1.04 13.63 14.70
CA GLY A 188 -0.23 14.27 14.41
C GLY A 188 -0.28 14.82 12.98
N ALA A 189 -1.38 15.46 12.61
CA ALA A 189 -1.45 16.19 11.36
C ALA A 189 -0.61 17.47 11.48
N PRO A 190 0.22 17.78 10.49
CA PRO A 190 0.81 19.10 10.40
C PRO A 190 -0.31 20.13 10.18
N PRO A 191 -0.17 21.36 10.69
CA PRO A 191 -1.16 22.38 10.43
C PRO A 191 -1.20 22.68 8.93
N TYR A 192 -2.39 22.47 8.33
CA TYR A 192 -2.61 22.75 6.93
C TYR A 192 -2.98 24.23 6.76
N PRO A 193 -2.37 24.95 5.83
CA PRO A 193 -2.62 26.36 5.62
C PRO A 193 -3.88 26.60 4.77
N TRP A 194 -5.05 26.26 5.28
CA TRP A 194 -6.35 26.35 4.59
C TRP A 194 -6.69 27.75 4.07
N SER A 195 -6.17 28.80 4.72
CA SER A 195 -6.41 30.19 4.37
C SER A 195 -5.37 30.78 3.43
N VAL A 196 -4.40 29.99 2.97
CA VAL A 196 -3.28 30.48 2.15
C VAL A 196 -3.39 29.97 0.73
N GLY A 197 -3.34 30.92 -0.21
CA GLY A 197 -3.40 30.67 -1.63
C GLY A 197 -4.83 30.51 -2.15
N ASP A 198 -4.96 30.59 -3.47
CA ASP A 198 -6.21 30.39 -4.17
C ASP A 198 -6.45 28.91 -4.44
N ALA A 199 -7.73 28.53 -4.59
CA ALA A 199 -8.08 27.20 -5.07
C ALA A 199 -7.46 26.98 -6.46
N SER A 200 -6.72 25.90 -6.61
CA SER A 200 -6.05 25.58 -7.86
C SER A 200 -6.26 24.12 -8.24
N GLY A 201 -6.60 23.92 -9.50
CA GLY A 201 -6.82 22.59 -10.06
C GLY A 201 -8.18 21.97 -9.72
N LEU A 202 -8.31 20.66 -9.98
CA LEU A 202 -9.57 19.94 -9.93
C LEU A 202 -10.09 19.67 -8.51
N LEU A 203 -9.27 19.85 -7.47
CA LEU A 203 -9.62 19.44 -6.11
C LEU A 203 -10.19 20.58 -5.25
N GLU A 204 -10.51 21.75 -5.81
CA GLU A 204 -11.08 22.92 -5.10
C GLU A 204 -10.33 23.34 -3.82
N GLN A 205 -9.15 22.80 -3.58
CA GLN A 205 -8.29 23.12 -2.45
C GLN A 205 -7.27 24.18 -2.82
N THR A 206 -6.82 24.95 -1.82
CA THR A 206 -5.73 25.89 -2.06
C THR A 206 -4.45 25.15 -2.45
N TRP A 207 -3.58 25.79 -3.24
CA TRP A 207 -2.30 25.20 -3.63
C TRP A 207 -1.46 24.76 -2.42
N ALA A 208 -1.54 25.49 -1.31
CA ALA A 208 -0.78 25.19 -0.10
C ALA A 208 -1.24 23.88 0.56
N VAL A 209 -2.56 23.65 0.62
CA VAL A 209 -3.13 22.40 1.13
C VAL A 209 -2.80 21.23 0.21
N GLN A 210 -2.94 21.41 -1.11
CA GLN A 210 -2.56 20.37 -2.08
C GLN A 210 -1.08 19.98 -1.97
N ALA A 211 -0.18 20.99 -1.86
CA ALA A 211 1.24 20.72 -1.69
C ALA A 211 1.56 19.93 -0.41
N ALA A 212 0.87 20.22 0.70
CA ALA A 212 1.04 19.52 1.97
C ALA A 212 0.35 18.14 2.00
N GLY A 213 -0.58 17.90 1.08
CA GLY A 213 -1.40 16.69 1.02
C GLY A 213 -0.64 15.37 1.27
N PRO A 214 0.51 15.10 0.65
CA PRO A 214 1.22 13.83 0.83
C PRO A 214 1.62 13.49 2.28
N LEU A 215 1.62 14.46 3.20
CA LEU A 215 2.07 14.26 4.58
C LEU A 215 1.17 13.33 5.39
N TRP A 216 -0.13 13.23 5.07
CA TRP A 216 -1.04 12.32 5.76
C TRP A 216 -0.59 10.85 5.70
N TYR A 217 -0.08 10.43 4.53
CA TYR A 217 0.40 9.06 4.35
C TYR A 217 1.65 8.77 5.19
N LEU A 218 2.56 9.73 5.33
CA LEU A 218 3.75 9.58 6.17
C LEU A 218 3.37 9.43 7.65
N ARG A 219 2.37 10.19 8.11
CA ARG A 219 1.79 10.05 9.44
C ARG A 219 1.24 8.64 9.65
N ALA A 220 0.33 8.19 8.77
CA ALA A 220 -0.28 6.87 8.84
C ALA A 220 0.80 5.76 8.78
N TYR A 221 1.78 5.89 7.88
CA TYR A 221 2.91 4.95 7.79
C TYR A 221 3.72 4.89 9.09
N LEU A 222 4.00 6.05 9.72
CA LEU A 222 4.72 6.09 10.99
C LEU A 222 3.93 5.38 12.10
N TRP A 223 2.62 5.60 12.18
CA TRP A 223 1.75 4.91 13.13
C TRP A 223 1.80 3.39 12.94
N PHE A 224 1.73 2.91 11.69
CA PHE A 224 1.87 1.49 11.40
C PHE A 224 3.25 0.94 11.77
N VAL A 225 4.31 1.68 11.51
CA VAL A 225 5.67 1.27 11.90
C VAL A 225 5.79 1.13 13.42
N LEU A 226 5.26 2.09 14.18
CA LEU A 226 5.29 2.07 15.65
C LEU A 226 4.39 0.96 16.23
N ALA A 227 3.19 0.78 15.68
CA ALA A 227 2.25 -0.25 16.13
C ALA A 227 2.64 -1.68 15.70
N SER A 228 3.49 -1.84 14.69
CA SER A 228 3.79 -3.13 14.07
C SER A 228 4.28 -4.23 15.02
N PRO A 229 5.13 -3.98 16.02
CA PRO A 229 5.54 -5.05 16.94
C PRO A 229 4.34 -5.64 17.70
N LEU A 230 3.43 -4.78 18.17
CA LEU A 230 2.21 -5.19 18.85
C LEU A 230 1.23 -5.88 17.89
N LEU A 231 1.01 -5.28 16.71
CA LEU A 231 0.14 -5.85 15.67
C LEU A 231 0.63 -7.22 15.21
N LEU A 232 1.94 -7.40 15.02
CA LEU A 232 2.51 -8.68 14.61
C LEU A 232 2.44 -9.72 15.73
N TRP A 233 2.62 -9.30 16.98
CA TRP A 233 2.42 -10.17 18.15
C TRP A 233 0.96 -10.64 18.24
N ALA A 234 -0.01 -9.72 18.13
CA ALA A 234 -1.44 -10.04 18.10
C ALA A 234 -1.80 -10.95 16.92
N PHE A 235 -1.27 -10.63 15.72
CA PHE A 235 -1.47 -11.43 14.53
C PHE A 235 -0.99 -12.89 14.68
N ARG A 236 0.16 -13.10 15.31
CA ARG A 236 0.67 -14.46 15.55
C ARG A 236 -0.18 -15.25 16.55
N ARG A 237 -0.90 -14.58 17.44
CA ARG A 237 -1.81 -15.22 18.39
C ARG A 237 -3.20 -15.44 17.86
N ALA A 238 -3.73 -14.46 17.15
CA ALA A 238 -5.09 -14.43 16.62
C ALA A 238 -5.11 -13.76 15.25
N PRO A 239 -4.69 -14.45 14.17
CA PRO A 239 -4.53 -13.84 12.85
C PRO A 239 -5.83 -13.26 12.31
N TRP A 240 -6.92 -14.01 12.38
CA TRP A 240 -8.22 -13.57 11.84
C TRP A 240 -8.79 -12.34 12.56
N PRO A 241 -8.91 -12.32 13.89
CA PRO A 241 -9.34 -11.12 14.61
C PRO A 241 -8.45 -9.91 14.31
N THR A 242 -7.14 -10.08 14.26
CA THR A 242 -6.21 -8.96 13.98
C THR A 242 -6.37 -8.40 12.58
N MET A 243 -6.72 -9.22 11.58
CA MET A 243 -6.99 -8.75 10.21
C MET A 243 -8.36 -8.10 10.07
N LEU A 244 -9.37 -8.61 10.78
CA LEU A 244 -10.75 -8.17 10.60
C LEU A 244 -11.14 -7.03 11.55
N ALA A 245 -10.54 -6.92 12.74
CA ALA A 245 -10.82 -5.86 13.69
C ALA A 245 -10.69 -4.43 13.08
N PRO A 246 -9.71 -4.13 12.20
CA PRO A 246 -9.67 -2.84 11.53
C PRO A 246 -10.90 -2.54 10.69
N LEU A 247 -11.48 -3.53 10.00
CA LEU A 247 -12.73 -3.34 9.24
C LEU A 247 -13.89 -3.00 10.17
N GLY A 248 -13.98 -3.70 11.33
CA GLY A 248 -14.96 -3.38 12.37
C GLY A 248 -14.75 -1.98 12.97
N LEU A 249 -13.48 -1.60 13.22
CA LEU A 249 -13.15 -0.25 13.68
C LEU A 249 -13.55 0.81 12.63
N THR A 250 -13.26 0.55 11.34
CA THR A 250 -13.68 1.45 10.26
C THR A 250 -15.21 1.54 10.17
N ALA A 251 -15.92 0.43 10.39
CA ALA A 251 -17.39 0.46 10.44
C ALA A 251 -17.92 1.35 11.58
N VAL A 252 -17.23 1.39 12.71
CA VAL A 252 -17.64 2.21 13.87
C VAL A 252 -17.29 3.70 13.68
N VAL A 253 -16.05 4.00 13.29
CA VAL A 253 -15.59 5.40 13.17
C VAL A 253 -15.93 6.00 11.80
N GLY A 254 -15.81 5.23 10.74
CA GLY A 254 -16.04 5.70 9.36
C GLY A 254 -17.51 5.90 9.01
N THR A 255 -18.46 5.29 9.76
CA THR A 255 -19.90 5.56 9.62
C THR A 255 -20.39 6.64 10.60
N GLY A 256 -19.52 7.18 11.43
CA GLY A 256 -19.88 8.19 12.42
C GLY A 256 -20.64 7.68 13.64
N LEU A 257 -20.71 6.35 13.87
CA LEU A 257 -21.29 5.78 15.10
C LEU A 257 -20.54 6.25 16.34
N VAL A 258 -19.22 6.40 16.24
CA VAL A 258 -18.38 7.05 17.23
C VAL A 258 -17.65 8.20 16.54
N GLN A 259 -17.93 9.42 16.95
CA GLN A 259 -17.27 10.61 16.43
C GLN A 259 -16.09 10.99 17.33
N ILE A 260 -14.90 10.96 16.75
CA ILE A 260 -13.69 11.44 17.41
C ILE A 260 -13.40 12.83 16.82
N PRO A 261 -13.46 13.91 17.63
CA PRO A 261 -13.33 15.25 17.09
C PRO A 261 -11.93 15.57 16.59
N GLY A 262 -11.84 16.45 15.59
CA GLY A 262 -10.61 17.05 15.08
C GLY A 262 -9.67 16.07 14.39
N GLU A 263 -8.43 16.46 14.27
CA GLU A 263 -7.39 15.73 13.52
C GLU A 263 -7.06 14.33 14.09
N LEU A 264 -7.37 14.09 15.36
CA LEU A 264 -7.24 12.76 15.94
C LEU A 264 -8.24 11.79 15.30
N GLY A 265 -9.47 12.24 15.06
CA GLY A 265 -10.51 11.46 14.38
C GLY A 265 -10.08 11.06 12.96
N ASN A 266 -9.56 12.02 12.18
CA ASN A 266 -9.02 11.76 10.85
C ASN A 266 -7.88 10.73 10.91
N SER A 267 -6.97 10.87 11.89
CA SER A 267 -5.82 9.97 12.06
C SER A 267 -6.24 8.54 12.42
N VAL A 268 -7.24 8.39 13.29
CA VAL A 268 -7.79 7.08 13.68
C VAL A 268 -8.54 6.46 12.51
N THR A 269 -9.27 7.25 11.74
CA THR A 269 -9.98 6.78 10.53
C THR A 269 -8.98 6.29 9.49
N ASP A 270 -7.93 7.05 9.18
CA ASP A 270 -6.86 6.63 8.28
C ASP A 270 -6.22 5.31 8.73
N PHE A 271 -5.92 5.22 10.03
CA PHE A 271 -5.36 3.99 10.60
C PHE A 271 -6.33 2.81 10.44
N ALA A 272 -7.61 2.99 10.77
CA ALA A 272 -8.62 1.94 10.69
C ALA A 272 -8.81 1.45 9.25
N VAL A 273 -8.93 2.37 8.28
CA VAL A 273 -9.13 2.07 6.85
C VAL A 273 -8.01 1.18 6.30
N TYR A 274 -6.76 1.46 6.66
CA TYR A 274 -5.62 0.78 6.04
C TYR A 274 -4.97 -0.30 6.90
N ALA A 275 -5.32 -0.44 8.19
CA ALA A 275 -4.72 -1.45 9.06
C ALA A 275 -5.04 -2.88 8.62
N GLY A 276 -6.22 -3.12 8.04
CA GLY A 276 -6.54 -4.40 7.41
C GLY A 276 -5.56 -4.77 6.30
N CYS A 277 -5.25 -3.83 5.40
CA CYS A 277 -4.26 -4.02 4.33
C CYS A 277 -2.84 -4.23 4.89
N TRP A 278 -2.45 -3.47 5.93
CA TRP A 278 -1.16 -3.68 6.60
C TRP A 278 -1.01 -5.08 7.17
N THR A 279 -2.03 -5.59 7.85
CA THR A 279 -2.03 -6.94 8.44
C THR A 279 -2.17 -8.05 7.40
N LEU A 280 -2.83 -7.80 6.25
CA LEU A 280 -2.76 -8.68 5.07
C LEU A 280 -1.33 -8.82 4.57
N GLY A 281 -0.52 -7.76 4.64
CA GLY A 281 0.91 -7.84 4.39
C GLY A 281 1.63 -8.81 5.33
N PHE A 282 1.24 -8.88 6.61
CA PHE A 282 1.76 -9.89 7.54
C PHE A 282 1.33 -11.30 7.13
N ALA A 283 0.05 -11.47 6.78
CA ALA A 283 -0.49 -12.75 6.31
C ALA A 283 0.24 -13.26 5.07
N HIS A 284 0.51 -12.39 4.11
CA HIS A 284 1.32 -12.72 2.93
C HIS A 284 2.74 -13.16 3.30
N GLN A 285 3.43 -12.40 4.16
CA GLN A 285 4.81 -12.72 4.55
C GLN A 285 4.93 -14.01 5.37
N GLN A 286 3.92 -14.33 6.19
CA GLN A 286 3.90 -15.56 7.01
C GLN A 286 3.32 -16.77 6.28
N GLY A 287 2.80 -16.59 5.07
CA GLY A 287 2.26 -17.68 4.24
C GLY A 287 0.81 -18.04 4.51
N LEU A 288 0.13 -17.38 5.46
CA LEU A 288 -1.26 -17.71 5.85
C LEU A 288 -2.23 -17.70 4.65
N LEU A 289 -2.03 -16.76 3.71
CA LEU A 289 -2.89 -16.70 2.51
C LEU A 289 -2.77 -17.95 1.61
N ARG A 290 -1.69 -18.71 1.70
CA ARG A 290 -1.47 -19.93 0.91
C ARG A 290 -2.12 -21.17 1.55
N GLU A 291 -2.46 -21.08 2.83
CA GLU A 291 -3.12 -22.16 3.59
C GLU A 291 -4.63 -22.21 3.29
N ILE A 292 -5.20 -21.09 2.80
CA ILE A 292 -6.61 -20.98 2.47
C ILE A 292 -6.83 -21.51 1.05
N PRO A 293 -7.84 -22.35 0.81
CA PRO A 293 -8.23 -22.74 -0.54
C PRO A 293 -8.50 -21.51 -1.41
N ARG A 294 -7.86 -21.43 -2.58
CA ARG A 294 -7.91 -20.24 -3.44
C ARG A 294 -9.34 -19.80 -3.78
N TYR A 295 -10.20 -20.75 -4.11
CA TYR A 295 -11.61 -20.45 -4.42
C TYR A 295 -12.31 -19.77 -3.24
N LEU A 296 -12.09 -20.24 -2.01
CA LEU A 296 -12.68 -19.67 -0.80
C LEU A 296 -12.14 -18.26 -0.54
N ALA A 297 -10.82 -18.08 -0.62
CA ALA A 297 -10.20 -16.76 -0.43
C ALA A 297 -10.70 -15.72 -1.46
N VAL A 298 -10.81 -16.12 -2.74
CA VAL A 298 -11.33 -15.24 -3.80
C VAL A 298 -12.81 -14.95 -3.58
N SER A 299 -13.64 -15.95 -3.27
CA SER A 299 -15.07 -15.74 -3.03
C SER A 299 -15.33 -14.79 -1.86
N LEU A 300 -14.64 -15.00 -0.72
CA LEU A 300 -14.78 -14.11 0.44
C LEU A 300 -14.27 -12.69 0.15
N ALA A 301 -13.11 -12.58 -0.52
CA ALA A 301 -12.58 -11.29 -0.92
C ALA A 301 -13.53 -10.54 -1.87
N SER A 302 -14.11 -11.24 -2.87
CA SER A 302 -15.08 -10.66 -3.79
C SER A 302 -16.37 -10.24 -3.07
N LEU A 303 -16.84 -11.01 -2.08
CA LEU A 303 -17.98 -10.65 -1.26
C LEU A 303 -17.73 -9.37 -0.45
N VAL A 304 -16.55 -9.25 0.17
CA VAL A 304 -16.14 -8.04 0.91
C VAL A 304 -16.03 -6.84 -0.05
N MET A 305 -15.51 -7.04 -1.26
CA MET A 305 -15.47 -5.99 -2.29
C MET A 305 -16.87 -5.59 -2.74
N ALA A 306 -17.75 -6.55 -3.00
CA ALA A 306 -19.14 -6.28 -3.39
C ALA A 306 -19.88 -5.51 -2.30
N PHE A 307 -19.70 -5.86 -1.03
CA PHE A 307 -20.21 -5.10 0.11
C PHE A 307 -19.69 -3.65 0.09
N GLY A 308 -18.41 -3.44 -0.17
CA GLY A 308 -17.83 -2.09 -0.27
C GLY A 308 -18.47 -1.23 -1.36
N LEU A 309 -18.67 -1.80 -2.56
CA LEU A 309 -19.37 -1.07 -3.65
C LEU A 309 -20.84 -0.85 -3.35
N TRP A 310 -21.51 -1.83 -2.77
CA TRP A 310 -22.91 -1.67 -2.33
C TRP A 310 -23.02 -0.54 -1.29
N TRP A 311 -22.12 -0.51 -0.29
CA TRP A 311 -22.08 0.56 0.69
C TRP A 311 -21.84 1.92 0.03
N ALA A 312 -20.85 1.99 -0.87
CA ALA A 312 -20.52 3.21 -1.61
C ALA A 312 -21.71 3.75 -2.37
N SER A 313 -22.51 2.89 -3.04
CA SER A 313 -23.67 3.32 -3.85
C SER A 313 -24.74 4.08 -3.04
N GLY A 314 -24.81 3.85 -1.73
CA GLY A 314 -25.71 4.57 -0.83
C GLY A 314 -25.07 5.75 -0.09
N HIS A 315 -23.77 6.02 -0.29
CA HIS A 315 -23.00 7.02 0.47
C HIS A 315 -22.09 7.86 -0.43
N LEU A 316 -22.51 8.09 -1.69
CA LEU A 316 -21.72 8.90 -2.64
C LEU A 316 -21.62 10.34 -2.15
N GLY A 317 -20.38 10.85 -2.10
CA GLY A 317 -20.08 12.25 -1.81
C GLY A 317 -20.14 13.14 -3.08
N PRO A 318 -19.67 14.38 -2.98
CA PRO A 318 -19.58 15.30 -4.12
C PRO A 318 -18.78 14.73 -5.30
N ASP A 319 -17.71 14.00 -5.00
CA ASP A 319 -16.81 13.38 -6.00
C ASP A 319 -17.30 12.01 -6.49
N GLY A 320 -18.57 11.66 -6.22
CA GLY A 320 -19.25 10.47 -6.69
C GLY A 320 -18.59 9.18 -6.18
N TRP A 321 -18.11 8.34 -7.10
CA TRP A 321 -17.49 7.04 -6.80
C TRP A 321 -16.05 7.12 -6.32
N ASP A 322 -15.62 8.23 -5.70
CA ASP A 322 -14.32 8.29 -5.05
C ASP A 322 -14.36 7.56 -3.70
N LEU A 323 -13.77 6.37 -3.67
CA LEU A 323 -13.75 5.56 -2.44
C LEU A 323 -12.90 6.20 -1.34
N ASN A 324 -11.99 7.14 -1.65
CA ASN A 324 -11.21 7.83 -0.61
C ASN A 324 -12.12 8.62 0.35
N ASP A 325 -13.27 9.08 -0.15
CA ASP A 325 -14.25 9.87 0.62
C ASP A 325 -15.24 9.00 1.40
N ILE A 326 -15.20 7.66 1.18
CA ILE A 326 -16.13 6.71 1.80
C ILE A 326 -15.32 5.67 2.59
N PRO A 327 -14.92 5.96 3.86
CA PRO A 327 -13.97 5.16 4.61
C PRO A 327 -14.27 3.65 4.65
N LEU A 328 -15.52 3.26 4.89
CA LEU A 328 -15.89 1.85 4.97
C LEU A 328 -15.84 1.15 3.60
N ALA A 329 -16.24 1.83 2.54
CA ALA A 329 -16.10 1.31 1.18
C ALA A 329 -14.61 1.17 0.80
N GLN A 330 -13.80 2.19 1.08
CA GLN A 330 -12.36 2.18 0.82
C GLN A 330 -11.65 1.03 1.57
N ALA A 331 -12.00 0.81 2.85
CA ALA A 331 -11.40 -0.26 3.65
C ALA A 331 -11.75 -1.64 3.10
N THR A 332 -13.05 -1.90 2.87
CA THR A 332 -13.54 -3.21 2.44
C THR A 332 -13.12 -3.52 1.00
N TRP A 333 -13.22 -2.54 0.09
CA TRP A 333 -12.73 -2.68 -1.29
C TRP A 333 -11.24 -2.97 -1.33
N SER A 334 -10.43 -2.15 -0.64
CA SER A 334 -8.97 -2.33 -0.60
C SER A 334 -8.58 -3.67 0.02
N PHE A 335 -9.23 -4.08 1.10
CA PHE A 335 -8.96 -5.35 1.78
C PHE A 335 -9.19 -6.54 0.84
N GLY A 336 -10.35 -6.60 0.16
CA GLY A 336 -10.66 -7.67 -0.77
C GLY A 336 -9.73 -7.67 -1.99
N PHE A 337 -9.53 -6.51 -2.61
CA PHE A 337 -8.63 -6.35 -3.76
C PHE A 337 -7.20 -6.79 -3.44
N VAL A 338 -6.65 -6.31 -2.32
CA VAL A 338 -5.30 -6.66 -1.87
C VAL A 338 -5.19 -8.14 -1.52
N THR A 339 -6.23 -8.75 -0.94
CA THR A 339 -6.28 -10.19 -0.67
C THR A 339 -6.09 -10.97 -1.96
N ILE A 340 -6.86 -10.66 -3.01
CA ILE A 340 -6.73 -11.33 -4.33
C ILE A 340 -5.35 -11.07 -4.93
N LEU A 341 -4.88 -9.83 -4.90
CA LEU A 341 -3.59 -9.44 -5.46
C LEU A 341 -2.41 -10.19 -4.82
N LEU A 342 -2.43 -10.35 -3.49
CA LEU A 342 -1.38 -11.05 -2.75
C LEU A 342 -1.51 -12.57 -2.84
N LEU A 343 -2.72 -13.11 -2.98
CA LEU A 343 -2.97 -14.53 -3.18
C LEU A 343 -2.35 -15.05 -4.49
N TYR A 344 -2.42 -14.25 -5.55
CA TYR A 344 -1.84 -14.55 -6.86
C TYR A 344 -0.45 -13.94 -7.06
N SER A 345 0.17 -13.44 -6.00
CA SER A 345 1.51 -12.83 -6.07
C SER A 345 2.56 -13.87 -6.50
N PRO A 346 3.16 -13.72 -7.70
CA PRO A 346 4.29 -14.52 -8.08
C PRO A 346 5.55 -14.07 -7.35
N SER A 347 6.47 -14.98 -7.08
CA SER A 347 7.78 -14.66 -6.49
C SER A 347 8.81 -14.49 -7.61
N TRP A 348 8.97 -13.25 -8.11
CA TRP A 348 9.89 -12.96 -9.20
C TRP A 348 11.26 -12.52 -8.70
N GLN A 349 12.31 -13.23 -9.12
CA GLN A 349 13.71 -12.80 -8.93
C GLN A 349 14.11 -11.76 -10.01
N THR A 350 13.56 -11.89 -11.21
CA THR A 350 13.73 -10.99 -12.35
C THR A 350 12.38 -10.69 -12.98
N LEU A 351 12.22 -9.54 -13.62
CA LEU A 351 10.99 -9.21 -14.34
C LEU A 351 10.87 -10.08 -15.60
N PRO A 352 9.70 -10.70 -15.85
CA PRO A 352 9.52 -11.60 -17.00
C PRO A 352 9.36 -10.85 -18.33
N GLY A 353 9.85 -11.47 -19.42
CA GLY A 353 9.58 -11.08 -20.78
C GLY A 353 9.82 -9.60 -21.07
N ARG A 354 8.85 -8.95 -21.72
CA ARG A 354 8.94 -7.52 -22.10
C ARG A 354 9.01 -6.57 -20.91
N LEU A 355 8.62 -6.99 -19.69
CA LEU A 355 8.73 -6.16 -18.48
C LEU A 355 10.17 -5.95 -18.06
N ALA A 356 11.11 -6.81 -18.47
CA ALA A 356 12.52 -6.69 -18.16
C ALA A 356 13.14 -5.35 -18.60
N ARG A 357 12.65 -4.76 -19.68
CA ARG A 357 13.09 -3.44 -20.18
C ARG A 357 12.83 -2.30 -19.19
N TRP A 358 11.81 -2.46 -18.33
CA TRP A 358 11.43 -1.47 -17.32
C TRP A 358 12.15 -1.66 -15.99
N ASP A 359 13.03 -2.70 -15.87
CA ASP A 359 13.72 -3.01 -14.60
C ASP A 359 14.52 -1.80 -14.05
N PRO A 360 15.25 -0.99 -14.84
CA PRO A 360 15.94 0.19 -14.34
C PRO A 360 14.96 1.24 -13.77
N LEU A 361 13.86 1.51 -14.48
CA LEU A 361 12.87 2.50 -14.06
C LEU A 361 12.13 2.05 -12.79
N ILE A 362 11.71 0.77 -12.71
CA ILE A 362 11.11 0.19 -11.52
C ILE A 362 12.08 0.20 -10.35
N THR A 363 13.36 -0.06 -10.60
CA THR A 363 14.39 0.02 -9.57
C THR A 363 14.59 1.45 -9.09
N LEU A 364 14.63 2.41 -9.99
CA LEU A 364 14.76 3.83 -9.69
C LEU A 364 13.58 4.33 -8.86
N SER A 365 12.34 4.10 -9.31
CA SER A 365 11.13 4.54 -8.61
C SER A 365 11.05 3.96 -7.19
N ASN A 366 11.40 2.68 -7.00
CA ASN A 366 11.45 2.07 -5.68
C ASN A 366 12.59 2.59 -4.79
N ASN A 367 13.73 2.96 -5.36
CA ASN A 367 14.85 3.52 -4.61
C ASN A 367 14.61 4.98 -4.19
N ARG A 368 13.74 5.69 -4.91
CA ARG A 368 13.38 7.10 -4.71
C ARG A 368 11.90 7.29 -4.40
N ALA A 369 11.27 6.25 -3.88
CA ALA A 369 9.82 6.24 -3.66
C ALA A 369 9.34 7.33 -2.69
N VAL A 370 10.11 7.65 -1.65
CA VAL A 370 9.76 8.70 -0.68
C VAL A 370 9.88 10.08 -1.34
N THR A 371 10.94 10.32 -2.10
CA THR A 371 11.11 11.58 -2.86
C THR A 371 9.96 11.76 -3.85
N ILE A 372 9.69 10.77 -4.72
CA ILE A 372 8.61 10.85 -5.71
C ILE A 372 7.27 11.09 -5.01
N TYR A 373 6.98 10.36 -3.93
CA TYR A 373 5.73 10.47 -3.21
C TYR A 373 5.55 11.84 -2.53
N LEU A 374 6.59 12.39 -1.89
CA LEU A 374 6.48 13.68 -1.21
C LEU A 374 6.31 14.85 -2.18
N TRP A 375 7.03 14.81 -3.29
CA TRP A 375 7.13 15.97 -4.18
C TRP A 375 6.08 16.00 -5.28
N HIS A 376 5.36 14.89 -5.57
CA HIS A 376 4.49 14.84 -6.75
C HIS A 376 3.43 15.93 -6.79
N ASN A 377 2.72 16.21 -5.68
CA ASN A 377 1.68 17.25 -5.66
C ASN A 377 2.27 18.66 -5.91
N LEU A 378 3.38 18.99 -5.24
CA LEU A 378 4.05 20.26 -5.46
C LEU A 378 4.54 20.40 -6.91
N LEU A 379 5.01 19.30 -7.52
CA LEU A 379 5.46 19.30 -8.90
C LEU A 379 4.30 19.35 -9.90
N ILE A 380 3.16 18.75 -9.58
CA ILE A 380 1.92 18.90 -10.35
C ILE A 380 1.52 20.40 -10.34
N LEU A 381 1.50 21.04 -9.19
CA LEU A 381 1.23 22.47 -9.08
C LEU A 381 2.24 23.32 -9.87
N ALA A 382 3.52 22.93 -9.87
CA ALA A 382 4.56 23.62 -10.63
C ALA A 382 4.38 23.51 -12.16
N THR A 383 3.60 22.54 -12.65
CA THR A 383 3.29 22.46 -14.09
C THR A 383 2.34 23.56 -14.55
N VAL A 384 1.50 24.08 -13.65
CA VAL A 384 0.50 25.14 -13.96
C VAL A 384 1.19 26.39 -14.54
N PRO A 385 2.10 27.09 -13.84
CA PRO A 385 2.74 28.27 -14.38
C PRO A 385 3.60 27.98 -15.62
N LEU A 386 4.09 26.74 -15.77
CA LEU A 386 4.84 26.34 -17.00
C LEU A 386 3.93 26.25 -18.21
N ILE A 387 2.71 25.70 -18.05
CA ILE A 387 1.72 25.64 -19.12
C ILE A 387 1.18 27.03 -19.41
N ASP A 388 0.90 27.83 -18.38
CA ASP A 388 0.40 29.20 -18.53
C ASP A 388 1.38 30.10 -19.27
N LEU A 389 2.68 29.80 -19.20
CA LEU A 389 3.69 30.50 -20.00
C LEU A 389 3.46 30.30 -21.51
N LEU A 390 2.90 29.16 -21.94
CA LEU A 390 2.58 28.91 -23.33
C LEU A 390 1.49 29.85 -23.84
N TYR A 391 0.52 30.23 -23.01
CA TYR A 391 -0.52 31.20 -23.38
C TYR A 391 0.04 32.62 -23.70
N ARG A 392 1.28 32.91 -23.31
CA ARG A 392 1.95 34.18 -23.65
C ARG A 392 2.56 34.20 -25.05
N LEU A 393 2.52 33.06 -25.77
CA LEU A 393 3.05 33.00 -27.13
C LEU A 393 2.05 33.60 -28.12
N PRO A 394 2.48 34.44 -29.08
CA PRO A 394 1.57 35.21 -29.95
C PRO A 394 0.58 34.34 -30.77
N PHE A 395 0.96 33.11 -31.11
CA PHE A 395 0.06 32.21 -31.86
C PHE A 395 -1.07 31.59 -30.99
N MET A 396 -1.01 31.73 -29.66
CA MET A 396 -2.07 31.29 -28.74
C MET A 396 -3.25 32.25 -28.68
N ASP A 397 -3.11 33.48 -29.22
CA ASP A 397 -4.22 34.42 -29.38
C ASP A 397 -5.27 33.89 -30.36
N ASP A 398 -4.87 32.95 -31.28
CA ASP A 398 -5.82 32.19 -32.10
C ASP A 398 -6.62 31.22 -31.22
N ALA A 399 -7.95 31.43 -31.18
CA ALA A 399 -8.88 30.63 -30.38
C ALA A 399 -8.72 29.10 -30.60
N ARG A 400 -8.29 28.67 -31.81
CA ARG A 400 -8.05 27.26 -32.12
C ARG A 400 -6.94 26.66 -31.25
N TRP A 401 -5.82 27.34 -31.12
CA TRP A 401 -4.68 26.86 -30.33
C TRP A 401 -4.94 27.01 -28.84
N GLY A 402 -5.55 28.15 -28.42
CA GLY A 402 -5.97 28.36 -27.03
C GLY A 402 -6.94 27.30 -26.54
N ASN A 403 -7.97 26.97 -27.33
CA ASN A 403 -8.93 25.90 -27.00
C ASN A 403 -8.28 24.52 -26.99
N ALA A 404 -7.37 24.23 -27.94
CA ALA A 404 -6.64 22.97 -27.95
C ALA A 404 -5.80 22.76 -26.69
N LEU A 405 -5.07 23.81 -26.27
CA LEU A 405 -4.27 23.76 -25.02
C LEU A 405 -5.17 23.59 -23.80
N SER A 406 -6.26 24.35 -23.68
CA SER A 406 -7.21 24.26 -22.60
C SER A 406 -7.83 22.85 -22.51
N THR A 407 -8.27 22.28 -23.63
CA THR A 407 -8.87 20.93 -23.66
C THR A 407 -7.86 19.84 -23.27
N THR A 408 -6.58 20.05 -23.57
CA THR A 408 -5.51 19.07 -23.29
C THR A 408 -4.67 19.43 -22.05
N TYR A 409 -5.12 20.40 -21.26
CA TYR A 409 -4.35 20.93 -20.13
C TYR A 409 -3.82 19.86 -19.18
N SER A 410 -4.70 18.98 -18.69
CA SER A 410 -4.32 17.88 -17.78
C SER A 410 -3.36 16.88 -18.44
N LEU A 411 -3.46 16.68 -19.75
CA LEU A 411 -2.50 15.84 -20.48
C LEU A 411 -1.09 16.48 -20.47
N TRP A 412 -1.01 17.80 -20.66
CA TRP A 412 0.27 18.52 -20.58
C TRP A 412 0.83 18.52 -19.15
N MET A 413 -0.01 18.68 -18.13
CA MET A 413 0.39 18.48 -16.75
C MET A 413 1.02 17.09 -16.54
N PHE A 414 0.36 16.04 -17.05
CA PHE A 414 0.86 14.67 -16.97
C PHE A 414 2.19 14.47 -17.69
N VAL A 415 2.39 15.08 -18.85
CA VAL A 415 3.66 14.97 -19.60
C VAL A 415 4.77 15.73 -18.86
N LEU A 416 4.51 16.95 -18.38
CA LEU A 416 5.51 17.81 -17.74
C LEU A 416 5.90 17.36 -16.34
N VAL A 417 5.03 16.69 -15.59
CA VAL A 417 5.32 16.28 -14.22
C VAL A 417 6.47 15.27 -14.17
N TRP A 418 6.63 14.38 -15.15
CA TRP A 418 7.66 13.35 -15.11
C TRP A 418 9.10 13.88 -15.23
N PRO A 419 9.43 14.81 -16.18
CA PRO A 419 10.74 15.45 -16.17
C PRO A 419 10.98 16.27 -14.90
N LEU A 420 9.95 16.94 -14.33
CA LEU A 420 10.07 17.63 -13.05
C LEU A 420 10.35 16.66 -11.89
N ILE A 421 9.67 15.52 -11.85
CA ILE A 421 9.98 14.44 -10.89
C ILE A 421 11.42 13.94 -11.10
N GLY A 422 11.84 13.75 -12.34
CA GLY A 422 13.22 13.37 -12.66
C GLY A 422 14.25 14.38 -12.14
N LEU A 423 14.00 15.66 -12.38
CA LEU A 423 14.83 16.76 -11.87
C LEU A 423 14.89 16.74 -10.33
N MET A 424 13.74 16.57 -9.68
CA MET A 424 13.67 16.53 -8.22
C MET A 424 14.38 15.31 -7.63
N VAL A 425 14.29 14.15 -8.29
CA VAL A 425 15.03 12.94 -7.91
C VAL A 425 16.54 13.17 -7.97
N VAL A 426 17.03 13.93 -8.94
CA VAL A 426 18.44 14.33 -9.03
C VAL A 426 18.79 15.34 -7.94
N ALA A 427 17.97 16.38 -7.77
CA ALA A 427 18.25 17.49 -6.85
C ALA A 427 18.24 17.07 -5.37
N VAL A 428 17.28 16.28 -4.94
CA VAL A 428 17.09 15.95 -3.51
C VAL A 428 17.07 14.45 -3.19
N GLY A 429 17.00 13.57 -4.20
CA GLY A 429 16.90 12.12 -3.96
C GLY A 429 18.11 11.52 -3.22
N TRP A 430 19.28 12.15 -3.26
CA TRP A 430 20.46 11.73 -2.51
C TRP A 430 20.25 11.77 -0.98
N VAL A 431 19.30 12.58 -0.49
CA VAL A 431 18.92 12.62 0.93
C VAL A 431 18.43 11.25 1.41
N GLU A 432 17.71 10.49 0.56
CA GLU A 432 17.31 9.11 0.89
C GLU A 432 18.51 8.17 1.06
N ASP A 433 19.59 8.38 0.31
CA ASP A 433 20.80 7.59 0.45
C ASP A 433 21.51 7.88 1.77
N LEU A 434 21.65 9.16 2.15
CA LEU A 434 22.20 9.56 3.45
C LEU A 434 21.35 9.02 4.60
N ALA A 435 20.02 9.17 4.51
CA ALA A 435 19.08 8.64 5.49
C ALA A 435 19.20 7.11 5.64
N ALA A 436 19.55 6.41 4.57
CA ALA A 436 19.81 4.98 4.57
C ALA A 436 21.25 4.58 4.94
N ARG A 437 22.14 5.55 5.29
CA ARG A 437 23.58 5.37 5.51
C ARG A 437 24.27 4.71 4.31
N ARG A 438 24.01 5.21 3.12
CA ARG A 438 24.60 4.75 1.86
C ARG A 438 25.34 5.88 1.19
N PRO A 439 26.36 5.59 0.36
CA PRO A 439 26.98 6.63 -0.45
C PRO A 439 25.93 7.37 -1.28
N PRO A 440 25.92 8.71 -1.25
CA PRO A 440 24.95 9.49 -2.02
C PRO A 440 25.21 9.30 -3.52
N ARG A 441 24.14 9.02 -4.29
CA ARG A 441 24.19 8.98 -5.74
C ARG A 441 23.44 10.20 -6.27
N LEU A 442 24.19 11.15 -6.79
CA LEU A 442 23.61 12.36 -7.40
C LEU A 442 22.95 12.04 -8.74
N TRP A 443 23.47 11.05 -9.48
CA TRP A 443 22.87 10.56 -10.71
C TRP A 443 22.34 9.13 -10.50
N PRO A 444 21.04 8.95 -10.31
CA PRO A 444 20.45 7.62 -10.13
C PRO A 444 20.36 6.92 -11.49
N ASP A 445 21.07 5.82 -11.64
CA ASP A 445 21.18 5.04 -12.88
C ASP A 445 20.22 3.82 -12.94
N GLY A 446 19.39 3.61 -11.91
CA GLY A 446 18.50 2.44 -11.83
C GLY A 446 19.23 1.10 -11.61
N THR A 447 20.55 1.11 -11.40
CA THR A 447 21.31 -0.13 -11.18
C THR A 447 21.07 -0.73 -9.81
N LYS A 448 21.13 -2.08 -9.73
CA LYS A 448 20.99 -2.81 -8.47
C LYS A 448 22.18 -2.49 -7.55
N ARG A 449 21.89 -2.05 -6.34
CA ARG A 449 22.90 -1.79 -5.31
C ARG A 449 23.51 -3.11 -4.85
N GLY A 450 24.70 -3.45 -5.25
CA GLY A 450 25.41 -4.67 -4.85
C GLY A 450 26.37 -5.24 -5.88
N ALA A 451 26.33 -4.80 -7.15
CA ALA A 451 27.20 -5.33 -8.19
C ALA A 451 28.60 -4.66 -8.31
N ALA A 452 28.86 -3.59 -7.54
CA ALA A 452 30.05 -2.76 -7.76
C ALA A 452 31.29 -3.15 -6.92
N THR A 453 31.25 -4.22 -6.11
CA THR A 453 32.40 -4.57 -5.23
C THR A 453 33.06 -5.92 -5.49
N SER A 454 32.62 -6.71 -6.50
CA SER A 454 33.28 -7.98 -6.81
C SER A 454 34.33 -7.91 -7.95
N GLY A 455 34.47 -6.74 -8.60
CA GLY A 455 35.37 -6.57 -9.75
C GLY A 455 36.73 -5.97 -9.46
N ALA A 456 37.03 -5.52 -8.23
CA ALA A 456 38.24 -4.76 -7.92
C ALA A 456 39.33 -5.52 -7.14
N SER A 457 39.16 -6.82 -6.83
CA SER A 457 40.16 -7.57 -6.04
C SER A 457 40.98 -8.60 -6.82
N HIS A 458 40.92 -8.61 -8.17
CA HIS A 458 41.78 -9.49 -8.98
C HIS A 458 42.68 -8.73 -9.99
N ARG A 459 43.29 -7.63 -9.54
CA ARG A 459 44.47 -7.09 -10.20
C ARG A 459 45.41 -6.50 -9.14
N LYS A 460 46.20 -7.34 -8.52
CA LYS A 460 47.58 -7.07 -8.08
C LYS A 460 48.34 -8.38 -8.03
#